data_c9fe846e107958bca1bd287b07e29355
#
_entry.id   c9fe846e107958bca1bd287b07e29355
#
_cell.length_a   1.000
_cell.length_b   1.000
_cell.length_c   1.000
_cell.angle_alpha   90.00
_cell.angle_beta   90.00
_cell.angle_gamma   90.00
#
_symmetry.space_group_name_H-M   'P 1'
#
loop_
_entity.id
_entity.type
_entity.pdbx_description
1 polymer ?
#
loop_
_entity_poly.entity_id
_entity_poly.type
_entity_poly.pdbx_seq_one_letter_code
_entity_poly.pdbx_strand_id
1 'polypeptide(L)'
;MLKSMLTRRNAMLCAAALIAAAGLARPAAAITPDEIKARGKIIVGIQGDNPPWGFVTSGGKQDGLDADIATLYAKELGVEVEFVPLEVNNRIPALTTGRVDVLFATMAMLPDRAKAVQFSKPYVANAIVLIAPKSMPIKTNDDMANLTIGVAKGAAQDTQVTKNAPQTATIRRFDGDAPSVQALVSGQDRGREERQPRVLHASHRKAWR
;
A
#
# COMPACT_ATOMS: atom_id res chain seq x y z
N MET A 1 55.69 -23.56 9.10
CA MET A 1 55.55 -22.32 8.27
C MET A 1 54.61 -22.48 7.08
N LEU A 2 54.36 -23.67 6.52
CA LEU A 2 53.51 -23.83 5.31
C LEU A 2 51.98 -23.66 5.56
N LYS A 3 51.46 -24.00 6.77
CA LYS A 3 50.02 -23.89 7.10
C LYS A 3 49.50 -22.44 7.24
N SER A 4 50.36 -21.46 7.58
CA SER A 4 49.95 -20.06 7.72
C SER A 4 49.83 -19.31 6.39
N MET A 5 50.49 -19.77 5.34
CA MET A 5 50.41 -19.17 4.01
C MET A 5 49.12 -19.56 3.25
N LEU A 6 48.61 -20.79 3.46
CA LEU A 6 47.38 -21.25 2.81
C LEU A 6 46.14 -20.50 3.35
N THR A 7 46.07 -20.18 4.65
CA THR A 7 44.97 -19.46 5.28
C THR A 7 44.89 -18.00 4.83
N ARG A 8 46.04 -17.32 4.66
CA ARG A 8 46.07 -15.93 4.16
C ARG A 8 45.63 -15.82 2.69
N ARG A 9 46.02 -16.78 1.85
CA ARG A 9 45.66 -16.80 0.42
C ARG A 9 44.18 -17.09 0.20
N ASN A 10 43.61 -17.98 1.01
CA ASN A 10 42.17 -18.26 0.97
C ASN A 10 41.33 -17.10 1.55
N ALA A 11 41.83 -16.40 2.58
CA ALA A 11 41.17 -15.21 3.11
C ALA A 11 41.15 -14.04 2.10
N MET A 12 42.22 -13.85 1.34
CA MET A 12 42.25 -12.83 0.27
C MET A 12 41.33 -13.18 -0.91
N LEU A 13 41.22 -14.46 -1.28
CA LEU A 13 40.29 -14.90 -2.33
C LEU A 13 38.82 -14.76 -1.89
N CYS A 14 38.48 -15.05 -0.64
CA CYS A 14 37.15 -14.81 -0.09
C CYS A 14 36.81 -13.32 0.01
N ALA A 15 37.76 -12.47 0.40
CA ALA A 15 37.56 -11.03 0.43
C ALA A 15 37.36 -10.43 -0.98
N ALA A 16 38.12 -10.89 -1.98
CA ALA A 16 37.95 -10.46 -3.38
C ALA A 16 36.60 -10.91 -3.95
N ALA A 17 36.12 -12.10 -3.60
CA ALA A 17 34.80 -12.59 -4.02
C ALA A 17 33.65 -11.81 -3.38
N LEU A 18 33.78 -11.39 -2.12
CA LEU A 18 32.80 -10.54 -1.41
C LEU A 18 32.75 -9.13 -2.00
N ILE A 19 33.85 -8.55 -2.40
CA ILE A 19 33.91 -7.23 -3.04
C ILE A 19 33.32 -7.28 -4.46
N ALA A 20 33.54 -8.35 -5.21
CA ALA A 20 32.94 -8.55 -6.53
C ALA A 20 31.41 -8.74 -6.46
N ALA A 21 30.90 -9.37 -5.40
CA ALA A 21 29.46 -9.53 -5.17
C ALA A 21 28.77 -8.21 -4.75
N ALA A 22 29.45 -7.33 -4.01
CA ALA A 22 28.93 -6.02 -3.60
C ALA A 22 28.79 -5.03 -4.78
N GLY A 23 29.57 -5.19 -5.86
CA GLY A 23 29.52 -4.35 -7.06
C GLY A 23 28.30 -4.60 -7.98
N LEU A 24 27.49 -5.64 -7.73
CA LEU A 24 26.35 -6.00 -8.56
C LEU A 24 24.99 -5.50 -8.05
N ALA A 25 24.94 -4.82 -6.89
CA ALA A 25 23.75 -4.14 -6.43
C ALA A 25 23.53 -2.86 -7.26
N ARG A 26 23.05 -3.01 -8.49
CA ARG A 26 22.51 -1.90 -9.26
C ARG A 26 21.28 -1.37 -8.51
N PRO A 27 21.13 -0.05 -8.32
CA PRO A 27 19.82 0.49 -7.93
C PRO A 27 18.81 -0.04 -8.97
N ALA A 28 17.66 -0.53 -8.48
CA ALA A 28 16.60 -0.96 -9.37
C ALA A 28 16.23 0.23 -10.27
N ALA A 29 16.74 0.24 -11.49
CA ALA A 29 16.33 1.23 -12.48
C ALA A 29 14.87 0.94 -12.81
N ALA A 30 14.06 2.01 -12.94
CA ALA A 30 12.68 1.86 -13.36
C ALA A 30 12.67 1.14 -14.71
N ILE A 31 11.88 0.07 -14.82
CA ILE A 31 11.71 -0.66 -16.07
C ILE A 31 11.09 0.25 -17.14
N THR A 32 11.57 0.17 -18.36
CA THR A 32 11.06 0.95 -19.48
C THR A 32 9.89 0.23 -20.17
N PRO A 33 9.01 0.96 -20.89
CA PRO A 33 7.94 0.34 -21.69
C PRO A 33 8.47 -0.68 -22.73
N ASP A 34 9.64 -0.45 -23.29
CA ASP A 34 10.22 -1.38 -24.29
C ASP A 34 10.71 -2.68 -23.62
N GLU A 35 11.25 -2.62 -22.43
CA GLU A 35 11.60 -3.81 -21.64
C GLU A 35 10.37 -4.60 -21.22
N ILE A 36 9.25 -3.92 -20.86
CA ILE A 36 7.96 -4.56 -20.58
C ILE A 36 7.44 -5.28 -21.82
N LYS A 37 7.47 -4.63 -22.99
CA LYS A 37 7.06 -5.23 -24.27
C LYS A 37 7.93 -6.44 -24.63
N ALA A 38 9.25 -6.32 -24.47
CA ALA A 38 10.18 -7.42 -24.74
C ALA A 38 9.94 -8.63 -23.83
N ARG A 39 9.51 -8.40 -22.59
CA ARG A 39 9.13 -9.45 -21.64
C ARG A 39 7.75 -10.07 -21.95
N GLY A 40 6.89 -9.39 -22.70
CA GLY A 40 5.53 -9.83 -23.07
C GLY A 40 4.49 -9.69 -21.96
N LYS A 41 4.84 -9.17 -20.81
CA LYS A 41 3.91 -8.95 -19.69
C LYS A 41 4.28 -7.74 -18.83
N ILE A 42 3.27 -7.13 -18.20
CA ILE A 42 3.42 -6.08 -17.18
C ILE A 42 2.98 -6.60 -15.81
N ILE A 43 3.81 -6.39 -14.79
CA ILE A 43 3.52 -6.78 -13.41
C ILE A 43 2.95 -5.57 -12.67
N VAL A 44 1.68 -5.68 -12.30
CA VAL A 44 0.90 -4.59 -11.71
C VAL A 44 0.67 -4.81 -10.23
N GLY A 45 1.20 -3.93 -9.39
CA GLY A 45 0.84 -3.88 -7.98
C GLY A 45 -0.54 -3.25 -7.81
N ILE A 46 -1.43 -3.96 -7.13
CA ILE A 46 -2.84 -3.58 -7.01
C ILE A 46 -3.35 -3.80 -5.60
N GLN A 47 -4.44 -3.17 -5.22
CA GLN A 47 -5.14 -3.43 -3.97
C GLN A 47 -6.06 -4.65 -4.11
N GLY A 48 -6.12 -5.50 -3.08
CA GLY A 48 -6.90 -6.74 -3.12
C GLY A 48 -8.12 -6.78 -2.19
N ASP A 49 -8.39 -5.71 -1.41
CA ASP A 49 -9.35 -5.73 -0.31
C ASP A 49 -10.29 -4.51 -0.23
N ASN A 50 -10.34 -3.69 -1.28
CA ASN A 50 -11.06 -2.42 -1.28
C ASN A 50 -12.02 -2.26 -2.47
N PRO A 51 -13.18 -2.95 -2.48
CA PRO A 51 -14.18 -2.76 -3.51
C PRO A 51 -14.78 -1.33 -3.43
N PRO A 52 -15.10 -0.70 -4.56
CA PRO A 52 -15.02 -1.20 -5.94
C PRO A 52 -13.70 -0.86 -6.66
N TRP A 53 -12.68 -0.43 -5.93
CA TRP A 53 -11.43 0.08 -6.50
C TRP A 53 -10.52 -1.05 -6.99
N GLY A 54 -10.08 -1.90 -6.06
CA GLY A 54 -9.28 -3.09 -6.33
C GLY A 54 -9.56 -4.14 -5.27
N PHE A 55 -10.03 -5.30 -5.67
CA PHE A 55 -10.40 -6.38 -4.76
C PHE A 55 -10.28 -7.74 -5.44
N VAL A 56 -10.20 -8.79 -4.63
CA VAL A 56 -10.22 -10.16 -5.11
C VAL A 56 -11.64 -10.71 -4.94
N THR A 57 -12.21 -11.23 -6.01
CA THR A 57 -13.54 -11.87 -6.00
C THR A 57 -13.51 -13.18 -5.23
N SER A 58 -14.67 -13.74 -4.89
CA SER A 58 -14.79 -15.08 -4.27
C SER A 58 -14.18 -16.21 -5.13
N GLY A 59 -14.09 -16.00 -6.46
CA GLY A 59 -13.42 -16.90 -7.38
C GLY A 59 -11.91 -16.70 -7.49
N GLY A 60 -11.31 -15.84 -6.66
CA GLY A 60 -9.87 -15.60 -6.66
C GLY A 60 -9.37 -14.65 -7.78
N LYS A 61 -10.26 -14.06 -8.57
CA LYS A 61 -9.91 -13.15 -9.66
C LYS A 61 -9.75 -11.72 -9.10
N GLN A 62 -8.69 -11.02 -9.54
CA GLN A 62 -8.55 -9.58 -9.30
C GLN A 62 -9.57 -8.80 -10.12
N ASP A 63 -10.26 -7.84 -9.50
CA ASP A 63 -11.36 -7.07 -10.11
C ASP A 63 -11.38 -5.63 -9.57
N GLY A 64 -12.20 -4.78 -10.16
CA GLY A 64 -12.41 -3.39 -9.79
C GLY A 64 -11.80 -2.38 -10.77
N LEU A 65 -12.05 -1.09 -10.50
CA LEU A 65 -11.63 0.01 -11.38
C LEU A 65 -10.14 -0.03 -11.70
N ASP A 66 -9.30 -0.25 -10.70
CA ASP A 66 -7.84 -0.29 -10.88
C ASP A 66 -7.42 -1.47 -11.77
N ALA A 67 -8.10 -2.63 -11.66
CA ALA A 67 -7.85 -3.80 -12.50
C ALA A 67 -8.27 -3.55 -13.96
N ASP A 68 -9.41 -2.89 -14.16
CA ASP A 68 -9.89 -2.53 -15.50
C ASP A 68 -8.93 -1.59 -16.20
N ILE A 69 -8.51 -0.50 -15.52
CA ILE A 69 -7.56 0.48 -16.08
C ILE A 69 -6.21 -0.18 -16.37
N ALA A 70 -5.70 -1.01 -15.46
CA ALA A 70 -4.45 -1.73 -15.66
C ALA A 70 -4.52 -2.70 -16.86
N THR A 71 -5.65 -3.38 -17.03
CA THR A 71 -5.90 -4.27 -18.17
C THR A 71 -5.94 -3.50 -19.50
N LEU A 72 -6.60 -2.34 -19.51
CA LEU A 72 -6.61 -1.46 -20.70
C LEU A 72 -5.18 -0.97 -21.02
N TYR A 73 -4.41 -0.58 -20.01
CA TYR A 73 -3.03 -0.14 -20.20
C TYR A 73 -2.14 -1.26 -20.75
N ALA A 74 -2.25 -2.48 -20.22
CA ALA A 74 -1.53 -3.64 -20.73
C ALA A 74 -1.88 -3.95 -22.19
N LYS A 75 -3.17 -3.84 -22.55
CA LYS A 75 -3.67 -3.99 -23.92
C LYS A 75 -3.05 -2.96 -24.88
N GLU A 76 -2.97 -1.69 -24.46
CA GLU A 76 -2.34 -0.63 -25.24
C GLU A 76 -0.84 -0.87 -25.46
N LEU A 77 -0.15 -1.47 -24.47
CA LEU A 77 1.24 -1.88 -24.62
C LEU A 77 1.42 -3.15 -25.45
N GLY A 78 0.35 -3.90 -25.72
CA GLY A 78 0.40 -5.17 -26.43
C GLY A 78 0.99 -6.32 -25.61
N VAL A 79 0.77 -6.31 -24.28
CA VAL A 79 1.32 -7.29 -23.33
C VAL A 79 0.24 -7.88 -22.43
N GLU A 80 0.54 -9.01 -21.78
CA GLU A 80 -0.31 -9.59 -20.74
C GLU A 80 -0.17 -8.82 -19.42
N VAL A 81 -1.22 -8.83 -18.58
CA VAL A 81 -1.19 -8.26 -17.23
C VAL A 81 -1.06 -9.36 -16.18
N GLU A 82 -0.11 -9.18 -15.26
CA GLU A 82 0.02 -9.99 -14.05
C GLU A 82 -0.26 -9.12 -12.82
N PHE A 83 -1.27 -9.48 -12.03
CA PHE A 83 -1.63 -8.75 -10.82
C PHE A 83 -0.93 -9.29 -9.59
N VAL A 84 -0.38 -8.38 -8.79
CA VAL A 84 0.22 -8.66 -7.48
C VAL A 84 -0.55 -7.87 -6.43
N PRO A 85 -1.46 -8.50 -5.67
CA PRO A 85 -2.16 -7.84 -4.57
C PRO A 85 -1.18 -7.36 -3.50
N LEU A 86 -1.31 -6.10 -3.10
CA LEU A 86 -0.40 -5.45 -2.16
C LEU A 86 -1.17 -4.64 -1.11
N GLU A 87 -0.78 -4.83 0.12
CA GLU A 87 -1.15 -3.96 1.23
C GLU A 87 -0.59 -2.55 1.03
N VAL A 88 -1.23 -1.55 1.62
CA VAL A 88 -0.91 -0.13 1.40
C VAL A 88 0.57 0.19 1.67
N ASN A 89 1.11 -0.27 2.79
CA ASN A 89 2.49 -0.03 3.22
C ASN A 89 3.55 -0.74 2.36
N ASN A 90 3.15 -1.77 1.61
CA ASN A 90 4.05 -2.57 0.76
C ASN A 90 4.12 -2.08 -0.70
N ARG A 91 3.26 -1.12 -1.12
CA ARG A 91 3.14 -0.68 -2.52
C ARG A 91 4.41 0.02 -3.02
N ILE A 92 4.84 1.09 -2.34
CA ILE A 92 6.06 1.81 -2.72
C ILE A 92 7.29 0.91 -2.62
N PRO A 93 7.53 0.14 -1.54
CA PRO A 93 8.62 -0.82 -1.49
C PRO A 93 8.61 -1.83 -2.65
N ALA A 94 7.45 -2.38 -3.02
CA ALA A 94 7.34 -3.32 -4.13
C ALA A 94 7.74 -2.68 -5.47
N LEU A 95 7.35 -1.42 -5.71
CA LEU A 95 7.72 -0.68 -6.91
C LEU A 95 9.22 -0.34 -6.94
N THR A 96 9.75 0.19 -5.85
CA THR A 96 11.16 0.63 -5.79
C THR A 96 12.17 -0.52 -5.78
N THR A 97 11.75 -1.71 -5.39
CA THR A 97 12.57 -2.94 -5.48
C THR A 97 12.38 -3.72 -6.78
N GLY A 98 11.53 -3.24 -7.70
CA GLY A 98 11.26 -3.91 -8.97
C GLY A 98 10.43 -5.20 -8.84
N ARG A 99 9.75 -5.43 -7.70
CA ARG A 99 8.81 -6.54 -7.55
C ARG A 99 7.57 -6.36 -8.43
N VAL A 100 7.19 -5.12 -8.68
CA VAL A 100 6.14 -4.72 -9.63
C VAL A 100 6.66 -3.60 -10.51
N ASP A 101 6.12 -3.48 -11.72
CA ASP A 101 6.53 -2.48 -12.70
C ASP A 101 5.79 -1.17 -12.52
N VAL A 102 4.53 -1.25 -12.08
CA VAL A 102 3.62 -0.13 -11.92
C VAL A 102 2.62 -0.41 -10.81
N LEU A 103 2.07 0.65 -10.24
CA LEU A 103 0.99 0.57 -9.25
C LEU A 103 -0.31 1.14 -9.82
N PHE A 104 -1.36 0.32 -9.89
CA PHE A 104 -2.75 0.72 -10.03
C PHE A 104 -3.46 0.35 -8.72
N ALA A 105 -3.51 1.28 -7.75
CA ALA A 105 -3.84 0.91 -6.38
C ALA A 105 -4.47 2.05 -5.58
N THR A 106 -5.36 2.85 -6.20
CA THR A 106 -6.01 4.02 -5.56
C THR A 106 -5.03 4.91 -4.77
N MET A 107 -3.86 5.13 -5.33
CA MET A 107 -2.75 5.73 -4.59
C MET A 107 -2.83 7.24 -4.60
N ALA A 108 -3.11 7.86 -3.45
CA ALA A 108 -3.12 9.31 -3.30
C ALA A 108 -1.74 9.90 -3.59
N MET A 109 -1.72 10.99 -4.39
CA MET A 109 -0.53 11.76 -4.77
C MET A 109 -0.09 12.67 -3.61
N LEU A 110 0.53 12.07 -2.59
CA LEU A 110 1.05 12.82 -1.45
C LEU A 110 2.49 13.30 -1.71
N PRO A 111 2.88 14.53 -1.25
CA PRO A 111 4.23 15.06 -1.47
C PRO A 111 5.35 14.11 -1.03
N ASP A 112 5.21 13.44 0.10
CA ASP A 112 6.22 12.50 0.59
C ASP A 112 6.34 11.25 -0.28
N ARG A 113 5.24 10.77 -0.85
CA ARG A 113 5.25 9.65 -1.81
C ARG A 113 5.90 10.07 -3.13
N ALA A 114 5.66 11.32 -3.59
CA ALA A 114 6.24 11.85 -4.82
C ALA A 114 7.77 12.03 -4.75
N LYS A 115 8.37 12.02 -3.56
CA LYS A 115 9.83 11.98 -3.40
C LYS A 115 10.42 10.61 -3.77
N ALA A 116 9.64 9.55 -3.66
CA ALA A 116 10.10 8.17 -3.87
C ALA A 116 9.67 7.57 -5.21
N VAL A 117 8.53 8.01 -5.76
CA VAL A 117 7.95 7.44 -6.98
C VAL A 117 7.36 8.52 -7.88
N GLN A 118 7.34 8.26 -9.20
CA GLN A 118 6.68 9.10 -10.19
C GLN A 118 5.19 8.76 -10.26
N PHE A 119 4.33 9.78 -10.32
CA PHE A 119 2.90 9.62 -10.55
C PHE A 119 2.53 9.97 -11.99
N SER A 120 1.50 9.29 -12.52
CA SER A 120 0.80 9.68 -13.73
C SER A 120 -0.10 10.90 -13.49
N LYS A 121 -0.83 11.35 -14.53
CA LYS A 121 -2.01 12.20 -14.30
C LYS A 121 -3.05 11.43 -13.46
N PRO A 122 -3.81 12.12 -12.58
CA PRO A 122 -4.85 11.46 -11.81
C PRO A 122 -5.97 10.94 -12.74
N TYR A 123 -6.37 9.69 -12.56
CA TYR A 123 -7.46 9.07 -13.32
C TYR A 123 -8.76 8.98 -12.50
N VAL A 124 -8.71 9.28 -11.20
CA VAL A 124 -9.87 9.30 -10.30
C VAL A 124 -9.65 10.28 -9.15
N ALA A 125 -10.71 10.89 -8.67
CA ALA A 125 -10.74 11.70 -7.46
C ALA A 125 -11.57 11.00 -6.39
N ASN A 126 -11.11 11.10 -5.13
CA ASN A 126 -11.67 10.38 -3.99
C ASN A 126 -11.72 11.29 -2.77
N ALA A 127 -12.77 11.21 -1.97
CA ALA A 127 -12.86 11.90 -0.69
C ALA A 127 -12.51 10.96 0.45
N ILE A 128 -11.68 11.42 1.39
CA ILE A 128 -11.47 10.73 2.66
C ILE A 128 -12.62 11.13 3.59
N VAL A 129 -13.31 10.15 4.13
CA VAL A 129 -14.45 10.34 5.04
C VAL A 129 -14.27 9.51 6.30
N LEU A 130 -14.84 9.99 7.39
CA LEU A 130 -14.94 9.26 8.64
C LEU A 130 -16.30 8.55 8.69
N ILE A 131 -16.29 7.23 8.92
CA ILE A 131 -17.51 6.43 9.08
C ILE A 131 -17.72 6.19 10.57
N ALA A 132 -18.90 6.55 11.05
CA ALA A 132 -19.29 6.40 12.43
C ALA A 132 -20.71 5.76 12.53
N PRO A 133 -21.06 5.12 13.66
CA PRO A 133 -22.44 4.74 13.95
C PRO A 133 -23.37 5.96 13.87
N LYS A 134 -24.59 5.77 13.35
CA LYS A 134 -25.58 6.88 13.22
C LYS A 134 -25.88 7.59 14.55
N SER A 135 -25.73 6.90 15.67
CA SER A 135 -25.90 7.46 17.01
C SER A 135 -24.75 8.34 17.49
N MET A 136 -23.68 8.49 16.68
CA MET A 136 -22.48 9.27 17.01
C MET A 136 -22.24 10.30 15.92
N PRO A 137 -22.84 11.49 16.00
CA PRO A 137 -22.58 12.55 15.02
C PRO A 137 -21.17 13.12 15.22
N ILE A 138 -20.34 13.02 14.18
CA ILE A 138 -19.02 13.66 14.11
C ILE A 138 -19.13 14.79 13.09
N LYS A 139 -18.93 16.02 13.51
CA LYS A 139 -19.03 17.22 12.65
C LYS A 139 -17.69 17.94 12.53
N THR A 140 -16.85 17.85 13.54
CA THR A 140 -15.55 18.53 13.64
C THR A 140 -14.46 17.53 14.02
N ASN A 141 -13.21 17.93 13.90
CA ASN A 141 -12.08 17.12 14.36
C ASN A 141 -12.10 16.91 15.89
N ASP A 142 -12.59 17.89 16.63
CA ASP A 142 -12.65 17.83 18.10
C ASP A 142 -13.64 16.75 18.60
N ASP A 143 -14.65 16.44 17.81
CA ASP A 143 -15.60 15.36 18.13
C ASP A 143 -14.94 13.96 18.12
N MET A 144 -13.72 13.86 17.62
CA MET A 144 -12.92 12.63 17.65
C MET A 144 -12.19 12.43 19.00
N ALA A 145 -12.27 13.38 19.94
CA ALA A 145 -11.62 13.28 21.24
C ALA A 145 -12.07 12.03 22.00
N ASN A 146 -11.09 11.31 22.57
CA ASN A 146 -11.29 10.06 23.32
C ASN A 146 -11.91 8.90 22.51
N LEU A 147 -11.96 9.02 21.17
CA LEU A 147 -12.42 7.94 20.29
C LEU A 147 -11.25 7.09 19.80
N THR A 148 -11.55 5.84 19.48
CA THR A 148 -10.64 4.97 18.74
C THR A 148 -11.00 5.05 17.25
N ILE A 149 -10.00 5.34 16.41
CA ILE A 149 -10.16 5.50 14.96
C ILE A 149 -9.35 4.43 14.25
N GLY A 150 -10.03 3.57 13.50
CA GLY A 150 -9.41 2.55 12.67
C GLY A 150 -8.98 3.11 11.32
N VAL A 151 -7.75 2.77 10.87
CA VAL A 151 -7.22 3.16 9.56
C VAL A 151 -6.37 2.05 8.98
N ALA A 152 -6.29 1.96 7.65
CA ALA A 152 -5.27 1.14 7.00
C ALA A 152 -3.90 1.81 7.17
N LYS A 153 -2.92 1.07 7.69
CA LYS A 153 -1.56 1.54 7.97
C LYS A 153 -0.88 2.10 6.73
N GLY A 154 -0.37 3.33 6.83
CA GLY A 154 0.34 4.00 5.74
C GLY A 154 -0.56 4.51 4.61
N ALA A 155 -1.87 4.40 4.74
CA ALA A 155 -2.83 4.97 3.81
C ALA A 155 -2.92 6.50 3.94
N ALA A 156 -3.54 7.16 2.94
CA ALA A 156 -3.74 8.61 3.00
C ALA A 156 -4.63 9.02 4.18
N GLN A 157 -5.63 8.21 4.52
CA GLN A 157 -6.48 8.39 5.68
C GLN A 157 -5.71 8.28 6.99
N ASP A 158 -4.72 7.38 7.10
CA ASP A 158 -3.83 7.30 8.28
C ASP A 158 -3.07 8.61 8.47
N THR A 159 -2.49 9.15 7.39
CA THR A 159 -1.79 10.44 7.41
C THR A 159 -2.71 11.58 7.85
N GLN A 160 -3.94 11.64 7.31
CA GLN A 160 -4.91 12.69 7.63
C GLN A 160 -5.42 12.60 9.07
N VAL A 161 -5.76 11.41 9.54
CA VAL A 161 -6.22 11.21 10.92
C VAL A 161 -5.08 11.52 11.90
N THR A 162 -3.86 11.05 11.62
CA THR A 162 -2.69 11.33 12.48
C THR A 162 -2.41 12.83 12.62
N LYS A 163 -2.65 13.59 11.55
CA LYS A 163 -2.42 15.04 11.53
C LYS A 163 -3.52 15.83 12.24
N ASN A 164 -4.77 15.38 12.14
CA ASN A 164 -5.94 16.21 12.49
C ASN A 164 -6.73 15.71 13.71
N ALA A 165 -6.53 14.48 14.16
CA ALA A 165 -7.21 13.97 15.35
C ALA A 165 -6.65 14.63 16.63
N PRO A 166 -7.50 14.90 17.64
CA PRO A 166 -7.06 15.34 18.95
C PRO A 166 -6.08 14.34 19.58
N GLN A 167 -5.17 14.82 20.43
CA GLN A 167 -4.18 13.98 21.12
C GLN A 167 -4.80 12.89 22.00
N THR A 168 -6.03 13.10 22.45
CA THR A 168 -6.79 12.13 23.24
C THR A 168 -7.42 11.02 22.40
N ALA A 169 -7.44 11.14 21.07
CA ALA A 169 -7.91 10.09 20.18
C ALA A 169 -6.88 8.96 20.06
N THR A 170 -7.35 7.72 20.00
CA THR A 170 -6.51 6.55 19.77
C THR A 170 -6.59 6.14 18.30
N ILE A 171 -5.46 6.09 17.60
CA ILE A 171 -5.40 5.65 16.20
C ILE A 171 -4.98 4.19 16.16
N ARG A 172 -5.88 3.32 15.71
CA ARG A 172 -5.62 1.89 15.53
C ARG A 172 -5.35 1.59 14.05
N ARG A 173 -4.17 1.07 13.77
CA ARG A 173 -3.70 0.78 12.42
C ARG A 173 -3.86 -0.69 12.09
N PHE A 174 -4.52 -0.96 10.96
CA PHE A 174 -4.75 -2.30 10.41
C PHE A 174 -3.92 -2.51 9.15
N ASP A 175 -3.69 -3.75 8.77
CA ASP A 175 -2.89 -4.08 7.59
C ASP A 175 -3.61 -3.75 6.27
N GLY A 176 -4.95 -3.58 6.28
CA GLY A 176 -5.73 -3.20 5.10
C GLY A 176 -7.02 -2.46 5.45
N ASP A 177 -7.78 -2.09 4.42
CA ASP A 177 -9.08 -1.41 4.58
C ASP A 177 -10.15 -2.38 5.11
N ALA A 178 -10.21 -3.61 4.60
CA ALA A 178 -11.20 -4.59 5.02
C ALA A 178 -11.12 -4.95 6.52
N PRO A 179 -9.95 -5.25 7.13
CA PRO A 179 -9.85 -5.46 8.57
C PRO A 179 -10.28 -4.25 9.39
N SER A 180 -10.00 -3.02 8.92
CA SER A 180 -10.41 -1.80 9.60
C SER A 180 -11.92 -1.61 9.60
N VAL A 181 -12.59 -1.86 8.47
CA VAL A 181 -14.06 -1.85 8.36
C VAL A 181 -14.68 -2.95 9.22
N GLN A 182 -14.11 -4.15 9.20
CA GLN A 182 -14.59 -5.28 9.99
C GLN A 182 -14.52 -4.99 11.50
N ALA A 183 -13.49 -4.32 11.98
CA ALA A 183 -13.37 -3.90 13.38
C ALA A 183 -14.49 -2.93 13.78
N LEU A 184 -14.88 -1.99 12.90
CA LEU A 184 -16.01 -1.09 13.13
C LEU A 184 -17.34 -1.86 13.20
N VAL A 185 -17.59 -2.75 12.22
CA VAL A 185 -18.86 -3.48 12.08
C VAL A 185 -19.05 -4.50 13.20
N SER A 186 -18.00 -5.23 13.56
CA SER A 186 -18.05 -6.26 14.60
C SER A 186 -18.07 -5.67 16.02
N GLY A 187 -17.74 -4.39 16.16
CA GLY A 187 -17.60 -3.76 17.46
C GLY A 187 -16.51 -4.41 18.32
N GLN A 188 -15.48 -4.98 17.72
CA GLN A 188 -14.37 -5.69 18.39
C GLN A 188 -13.61 -4.82 19.41
N ASP A 189 -13.86 -3.53 19.45
CA ASP A 189 -13.36 -2.62 20.51
C ASP A 189 -14.30 -2.52 21.73
N ARG A 190 -15.30 -3.37 21.84
CA ARG A 190 -16.03 -3.54 23.09
C ARG A 190 -15.19 -4.38 24.07
N GLY A 191 -14.02 -3.83 24.49
CA GLY A 191 -13.35 -4.30 25.69
C GLY A 191 -14.30 -4.16 26.87
N ARG A 192 -14.42 -5.21 27.66
CA ARG A 192 -15.14 -5.30 28.93
C ARG A 192 -15.17 -3.96 29.68
N GLU A 193 -16.27 -3.26 29.57
CA GLU A 193 -16.82 -2.25 30.47
C GLU A 193 -17.50 -1.10 29.72
N GLU A 194 -18.63 -0.66 30.21
CA GLU A 194 -19.67 0.19 29.61
C GLU A 194 -19.28 1.65 29.22
N ARG A 195 -17.99 1.96 29.02
CA ARG A 195 -17.51 3.32 28.71
C ARG A 195 -16.38 3.41 27.71
N GLN A 196 -16.33 2.55 26.70
CA GLN A 196 -15.23 2.64 25.73
C GLN A 196 -15.64 3.29 24.40
N PRO A 197 -14.76 4.14 23.83
CA PRO A 197 -15.03 4.84 22.59
C PRO A 197 -15.20 3.86 21.43
N ARG A 198 -16.19 4.15 20.57
CA ARG A 198 -16.49 3.35 19.39
C ARG A 198 -15.42 3.55 18.32
N VAL A 199 -15.02 2.49 17.63
CA VAL A 199 -14.10 2.60 16.49
C VAL A 199 -14.79 3.33 15.35
N LEU A 200 -14.11 4.32 14.82
CA LEU A 200 -14.47 5.00 13.59
C LEU A 200 -13.54 4.54 12.50
N HIS A 201 -14.04 4.41 11.28
CA HIS A 201 -13.22 4.04 10.13
C HIS A 201 -13.10 5.21 9.17
N ALA A 202 -11.87 5.62 8.86
CA ALA A 202 -11.60 6.59 7.82
C ALA A 202 -11.42 5.85 6.48
N SER A 203 -12.32 6.10 5.55
CA SER A 203 -12.39 5.41 4.26
C SER A 203 -12.52 6.40 3.09
N HIS A 204 -12.35 5.89 1.88
CA HIS A 204 -12.63 6.63 0.66
C HIS A 204 -14.11 6.47 0.27
N ARG A 205 -14.84 7.56 0.18
CA ARG A 205 -16.23 7.54 -0.26
C ARG A 205 -16.32 7.69 -1.77
N LYS A 206 -17.17 6.86 -2.40
CA LYS A 206 -17.59 7.03 -3.79
C LYS A 206 -18.47 8.27 -3.89
N ALA A 207 -18.01 9.33 -4.57
CA ALA A 207 -18.86 10.43 -4.96
C ALA A 207 -19.61 10.03 -6.23
N TRP A 208 -20.81 9.46 -6.10
CA TRP A 208 -21.78 9.38 -7.19
C TRP A 208 -22.76 10.53 -7.01
N ARG A 209 -22.79 11.43 -7.96
CA ARG A 209 -23.94 12.27 -8.31
C ARG A 209 -24.21 12.09 -9.78
#